data_aa42f2bc558496e1126fc1edcddbaa50
#
_entry.id   aa42f2bc558496e1126fc1edcddbaa50
#
_cell.length_a   1.000
_cell.length_b   1.000
_cell.length_c   1.000
_cell.angle_alpha   90.00
_cell.angle_beta   90.00
_cell.angle_gamma   90.00
#
_symmetry.space_group_name_H-M   'P 1'
#
loop_
_entity.id
_entity.type
_entity.pdbx_description
1 polymer ?
#
loop_
_entity_poly.entity_id
_entity_poly.type
_entity_poly.pdbx_seq_one_letter_code
_entity_poly.pdbx_strand_id
1 'polypeptide(L)'
;MHVPGREVLLVNENNYRQYLFRSPMSLERAREEVEELIGLYRSEGVRVHLVEGLEDKPNAMYARDPFLMTPRGAVISRFMYEVRRGEERAYREIIEKLGYPVLKSMREPEVFEGGNAMVLSPSVALAGVGERTNRAGLEALKAALREAGVEQVIEVQTPMSSIHIDEYAAQVDARTVVTVRQVFPWEAAEALRRAGFNVLTVEYSQLPGGIGGRLCLNMVALRPRRVVMGTGCEVVRKLLEGEGVDVIEVEIDEVLKGGGGIHCLTGVLSREPIKEG
;
A
#
# COMPACT_ATOMS: atom_id res chain seq x y z
N MET A 1 -8.36 7.40 4.32
CA MET A 1 -9.13 6.17 4.01
C MET A 1 -10.46 6.51 3.37
N HIS A 2 -11.09 5.57 2.66
CA HIS A 2 -12.46 5.69 2.16
C HIS A 2 -13.29 4.52 2.68
N VAL A 3 -14.47 4.79 3.24
CA VAL A 3 -15.40 3.75 3.70
C VAL A 3 -16.24 3.31 2.50
N PRO A 4 -16.32 2.00 2.18
CA PRO A 4 -17.12 1.53 1.07
C PRO A 4 -18.56 2.02 1.11
N GLY A 5 -19.03 2.54 0.00
CA GLY A 5 -20.37 3.07 -0.20
C GLY A 5 -21.11 2.36 -1.35
N ARG A 6 -22.10 3.05 -1.93
CA ARG A 6 -22.93 2.47 -3.00
C ARG A 6 -22.15 2.19 -4.29
N GLU A 7 -20.97 2.76 -4.47
CA GLU A 7 -20.07 2.50 -5.61
C GLU A 7 -19.70 1.01 -5.70
N VAL A 8 -19.62 0.31 -4.58
CA VAL A 8 -19.33 -1.15 -4.55
C VAL A 8 -20.45 -1.94 -5.23
N LEU A 9 -21.69 -1.47 -5.19
CA LEU A 9 -22.84 -2.12 -5.83
C LEU A 9 -22.83 -2.03 -7.36
N LEU A 10 -21.94 -1.22 -7.95
CA LEU A 10 -21.71 -1.21 -9.40
C LEU A 10 -21.04 -2.51 -9.86
N VAL A 11 -20.38 -3.24 -8.93
CA VAL A 11 -19.68 -4.50 -9.18
C VAL A 11 -20.62 -5.69 -8.94
N ASN A 12 -20.76 -6.56 -9.95
CA ASN A 12 -21.59 -7.74 -9.89
C ASN A 12 -20.93 -8.93 -10.62
N GLU A 13 -21.58 -10.10 -10.61
CA GLU A 13 -21.07 -11.34 -11.21
C GLU A 13 -20.71 -11.23 -12.70
N ASN A 14 -21.32 -10.29 -13.44
CA ASN A 14 -21.11 -10.14 -14.88
C ASN A 14 -19.95 -9.17 -15.21
N ASN A 15 -19.54 -8.30 -14.26
CA ASN A 15 -18.60 -7.21 -14.55
C ASN A 15 -17.44 -7.06 -13.56
N TYR A 16 -17.35 -7.86 -12.50
CA TYR A 16 -16.35 -7.68 -11.45
C TYR A 16 -14.91 -7.60 -11.99
N ARG A 17 -14.57 -8.36 -13.03
CA ARG A 17 -13.23 -8.31 -13.65
C ARG A 17 -12.94 -6.99 -14.36
N GLN A 18 -13.99 -6.34 -14.91
CA GLN A 18 -13.86 -5.02 -15.55
C GLN A 18 -13.52 -3.94 -14.52
N TYR A 19 -14.00 -4.13 -13.28
CA TYR A 19 -13.66 -3.30 -12.13
C TYR A 19 -12.42 -3.78 -11.36
N LEU A 20 -11.67 -4.76 -11.89
CA LEU A 20 -10.44 -5.30 -11.30
C LEU A 20 -10.67 -6.05 -9.97
N PHE A 21 -11.88 -6.48 -9.71
CA PHE A 21 -12.25 -7.29 -8.55
C PHE A 21 -12.03 -8.79 -8.83
N ARG A 22 -11.81 -9.56 -7.80
CA ARG A 22 -11.74 -11.03 -7.85
C ARG A 22 -13.14 -11.66 -7.84
N SER A 23 -14.06 -11.05 -7.12
CA SER A 23 -15.48 -11.35 -7.07
C SER A 23 -16.27 -10.15 -6.52
N PRO A 24 -17.60 -10.10 -6.71
CA PRO A 24 -18.43 -9.12 -6.03
C PRO A 24 -18.31 -9.25 -4.51
N MET A 25 -18.48 -8.13 -3.80
CA MET A 25 -18.45 -8.09 -2.35
C MET A 25 -19.79 -7.61 -1.77
N SER A 26 -20.08 -8.00 -0.53
CA SER A 26 -21.17 -7.43 0.25
C SER A 26 -20.78 -6.04 0.72
N LEU A 27 -21.57 -5.03 0.38
CA LEU A 27 -21.36 -3.66 0.85
C LEU A 27 -21.37 -3.58 2.39
N GLU A 28 -22.32 -4.26 3.01
CA GLU A 28 -22.49 -4.26 4.46
C GLU A 28 -21.22 -4.79 5.16
N ARG A 29 -20.78 -5.99 4.78
CA ARG A 29 -19.58 -6.62 5.35
C ARG A 29 -18.30 -5.85 5.04
N ALA A 30 -18.11 -5.40 3.81
CA ALA A 30 -16.94 -4.61 3.45
C ALA A 30 -16.86 -3.31 4.25
N ARG A 31 -18.03 -2.71 4.52
CA ARG A 31 -18.14 -1.52 5.36
C ARG A 31 -17.78 -1.82 6.81
N GLU A 32 -18.30 -2.89 7.37
CA GLU A 32 -17.98 -3.34 8.73
C GLU A 32 -16.48 -3.57 8.91
N GLU A 33 -15.84 -4.32 8.00
CA GLU A 33 -14.40 -4.58 8.03
C GLU A 33 -13.56 -3.28 7.99
N VAL A 34 -13.92 -2.33 7.13
CA VAL A 34 -13.19 -1.04 7.04
C VAL A 34 -13.46 -0.15 8.24
N GLU A 35 -14.69 -0.12 8.77
CA GLU A 35 -15.03 0.65 9.97
C GLU A 35 -14.34 0.07 11.21
N GLU A 36 -14.22 -1.26 11.35
CA GLU A 36 -13.43 -1.92 12.40
C GLU A 36 -11.95 -1.54 12.32
N LEU A 37 -11.35 -1.59 11.13
CA LEU A 37 -9.96 -1.16 10.93
C LEU A 37 -9.76 0.32 11.29
N ILE A 38 -10.70 1.20 10.94
CA ILE A 38 -10.68 2.62 11.32
C ILE A 38 -10.78 2.78 12.85
N GLY A 39 -11.66 2.00 13.49
CA GLY A 39 -11.80 1.97 14.94
C GLY A 39 -10.51 1.56 15.63
N LEU A 40 -9.87 0.51 15.13
CA LEU A 40 -8.55 0.06 15.59
C LEU A 40 -7.49 1.16 15.44
N TYR A 41 -7.39 1.78 14.27
CA TYR A 41 -6.41 2.86 14.06
C TYR A 41 -6.61 4.01 15.06
N ARG A 42 -7.85 4.41 15.30
CA ARG A 42 -8.19 5.46 16.28
C ARG A 42 -7.82 5.06 17.69
N SER A 43 -8.08 3.80 18.11
CA SER A 43 -7.72 3.29 19.43
C SER A 43 -6.19 3.23 19.65
N GLU A 44 -5.43 3.05 18.56
CA GLU A 44 -3.95 3.10 18.55
C GLU A 44 -3.40 4.54 18.42
N GLY A 45 -4.26 5.58 18.50
CA GLY A 45 -3.86 6.98 18.43
C GLY A 45 -3.62 7.53 17.02
N VAL A 46 -3.98 6.78 15.97
CA VAL A 46 -3.84 7.25 14.58
C VAL A 46 -4.99 8.19 14.23
N ARG A 47 -4.67 9.35 13.69
CA ARG A 47 -5.68 10.26 13.10
C ARG A 47 -6.11 9.75 11.74
N VAL A 48 -7.38 9.42 11.59
CA VAL A 48 -7.96 8.93 10.34
C VAL A 48 -8.79 10.02 9.69
N HIS A 49 -8.42 10.41 8.48
CA HIS A 49 -9.18 11.30 7.61
C HIS A 49 -9.93 10.47 6.57
N LEU A 50 -11.21 10.76 6.37
CA LEU A 50 -12.04 10.08 5.38
C LEU A 50 -12.11 10.90 4.10
N VAL A 51 -12.13 10.21 2.97
CA VAL A 51 -12.31 10.79 1.64
C VAL A 51 -13.70 10.44 1.16
N GLU A 52 -14.41 11.41 0.60
CA GLU A 52 -15.77 11.31 0.07
C GLU A 52 -15.78 11.70 -1.42
N GLY A 53 -16.94 11.62 -2.08
CA GLY A 53 -17.10 12.06 -3.47
C GLY A 53 -16.56 11.06 -4.50
N LEU A 54 -16.67 9.77 -4.21
CA LEU A 54 -16.13 8.68 -5.04
C LEU A 54 -17.23 7.65 -5.39
N GLU A 55 -18.48 8.11 -5.54
CA GLU A 55 -19.67 7.27 -5.69
C GLU A 55 -19.70 6.49 -7.02
N ASP A 56 -18.83 6.82 -7.97
CA ASP A 56 -18.65 6.12 -9.26
C ASP A 56 -17.37 5.27 -9.32
N LYS A 57 -16.64 5.14 -8.19
CA LYS A 57 -15.31 4.53 -8.11
C LYS A 57 -15.28 3.32 -7.16
N PRO A 58 -15.65 2.11 -7.61
CA PRO A 58 -15.69 0.92 -6.74
C PRO A 58 -14.37 0.57 -6.05
N ASN A 59 -13.23 0.95 -6.62
CA ASN A 59 -11.90 0.70 -6.06
C ASN A 59 -11.43 1.78 -5.07
N ALA A 60 -12.21 2.85 -4.85
CA ALA A 60 -11.80 4.01 -4.07
C ALA A 60 -11.40 3.71 -2.62
N MET A 61 -11.87 2.58 -2.06
CA MET A 61 -11.46 2.13 -0.74
C MET A 61 -9.95 1.88 -0.63
N TYR A 62 -9.27 1.57 -1.74
CA TYR A 62 -7.82 1.33 -1.74
C TYR A 62 -7.05 2.65 -1.79
N ALA A 63 -7.07 3.35 -0.66
CA ALA A 63 -6.54 4.70 -0.44
C ALA A 63 -5.01 4.81 -0.58
N ARG A 64 -4.30 3.68 -0.66
CA ARG A 64 -2.85 3.63 -0.85
C ARG A 64 -2.43 4.06 -2.24
N ASP A 65 -3.23 3.70 -3.26
CA ASP A 65 -2.82 3.79 -4.65
C ASP A 65 -2.88 5.20 -5.25
N PRO A 66 -3.82 6.09 -4.84
CA PRO A 66 -3.95 7.43 -5.40
C PRO A 66 -2.76 8.36 -5.18
N PHE A 67 -1.88 8.06 -4.22
CA PHE A 67 -0.73 8.93 -3.91
C PHE A 67 0.37 8.22 -3.12
N LEU A 68 1.55 8.84 -3.12
CA LEU A 68 2.67 8.51 -2.23
C LEU A 68 3.10 9.79 -1.50
N MET A 69 3.19 9.73 -0.16
CA MET A 69 3.80 10.81 0.60
C MET A 69 5.33 10.68 0.62
N THR A 70 5.99 11.81 0.42
CA THR A 70 7.44 11.97 0.53
C THR A 70 7.77 12.95 1.66
N PRO A 71 9.04 13.10 2.08
CA PRO A 71 9.41 14.08 3.10
C PRO A 71 9.03 15.54 2.78
N ARG A 72 8.80 15.88 1.51
CA ARG A 72 8.48 17.25 1.08
C ARG A 72 7.08 17.45 0.52
N GLY A 73 6.29 16.39 0.39
CA GLY A 73 4.92 16.50 -0.12
C GLY A 73 4.47 15.25 -0.86
N ALA A 74 3.26 15.31 -1.39
CA ALA A 74 2.62 14.20 -2.07
C ALA A 74 3.05 14.10 -3.54
N VAL A 75 3.26 12.87 -4.00
CA VAL A 75 3.26 12.51 -5.41
C VAL A 75 1.89 11.91 -5.72
N ILE A 76 1.11 12.60 -6.54
CA ILE A 76 -0.24 12.17 -6.94
C ILE A 76 -0.12 11.21 -8.13
N SER A 77 -0.77 10.08 -8.02
CA SER A 77 -0.77 9.00 -9.00
C SER A 77 -1.48 9.36 -10.31
N ARG A 78 -1.26 8.55 -11.33
CA ARG A 78 -2.11 8.42 -12.51
C ARG A 78 -2.29 6.94 -12.78
N PHE A 79 -3.51 6.48 -12.62
CA PHE A 79 -3.86 5.06 -12.75
C PHE A 79 -3.67 4.53 -14.17
N MET A 80 -3.22 3.28 -14.25
CA MET A 80 -3.15 2.55 -15.52
C MET A 80 -4.55 2.36 -16.14
N TYR A 81 -5.48 1.87 -15.33
CA TYR A 81 -6.82 1.51 -15.79
C TYR A 81 -7.82 2.65 -15.64
N GLU A 82 -8.60 2.89 -16.71
CA GLU A 82 -9.58 3.97 -16.77
C GLU A 82 -10.65 3.88 -15.68
N VAL A 83 -11.02 2.67 -15.28
CA VAL A 83 -12.02 2.43 -14.23
C VAL A 83 -11.63 3.08 -12.89
N ARG A 84 -10.32 3.28 -12.65
CA ARG A 84 -9.79 3.93 -11.45
C ARG A 84 -9.43 5.41 -11.66
N ARG A 85 -9.28 5.86 -12.90
CA ARG A 85 -8.90 7.26 -13.17
C ARG A 85 -9.93 8.23 -12.61
N GLY A 86 -9.44 9.27 -11.95
CA GLY A 86 -10.26 10.25 -11.25
C GLY A 86 -10.30 10.06 -9.74
N GLU A 87 -10.02 8.84 -9.23
CA GLU A 87 -9.87 8.63 -7.78
C GLU A 87 -8.83 9.59 -7.18
N GLU A 88 -7.71 9.79 -7.86
CA GLU A 88 -6.60 10.63 -7.44
C GLU A 88 -6.98 12.09 -7.16
N ARG A 89 -8.06 12.58 -7.76
CA ARG A 89 -8.52 13.97 -7.56
C ARG A 89 -9.06 14.18 -6.16
N ALA A 90 -9.95 13.31 -5.68
CA ALA A 90 -10.52 13.42 -4.34
C ALA A 90 -9.42 13.28 -3.26
N TYR A 91 -8.47 12.36 -3.48
CA TYR A 91 -7.33 12.22 -2.56
C TYR A 91 -6.40 13.44 -2.60
N ARG A 92 -6.14 14.02 -3.75
CA ARG A 92 -5.40 15.28 -3.86
C ARG A 92 -6.08 16.42 -3.11
N GLU A 93 -7.39 16.58 -3.28
CA GLU A 93 -8.16 17.65 -2.62
C GLU A 93 -8.07 17.55 -1.10
N ILE A 94 -8.20 16.35 -0.51
CA ILE A 94 -8.06 16.17 0.93
C ILE A 94 -6.62 16.43 1.40
N ILE A 95 -5.59 16.03 0.64
CA ILE A 95 -4.18 16.26 0.93
C ILE A 95 -3.91 17.78 0.99
N GLU A 96 -4.35 18.52 -0.02
CA GLU A 96 -4.20 19.99 -0.09
C GLU A 96 -5.01 20.69 1.03
N LYS A 97 -6.24 20.23 1.32
CA LYS A 97 -7.08 20.75 2.41
C LYS A 97 -6.43 20.55 3.79
N LEU A 98 -5.69 19.47 3.97
CA LEU A 98 -4.95 19.19 5.19
C LEU A 98 -3.61 19.95 5.28
N GLY A 99 -3.28 20.77 4.28
CA GLY A 99 -2.09 21.62 4.26
C GLY A 99 -0.82 20.91 3.79
N TYR A 100 -0.92 19.71 3.23
CA TYR A 100 0.24 19.04 2.65
C TYR A 100 0.48 19.54 1.22
N PRO A 101 1.72 19.87 0.85
CA PRO A 101 2.03 20.29 -0.51
C PRO A 101 1.95 19.10 -1.48
N VAL A 102 1.57 19.37 -2.72
CA VAL A 102 1.69 18.43 -3.84
C VAL A 102 2.98 18.72 -4.58
N LEU A 103 3.92 17.80 -4.47
CA LEU A 103 5.25 17.91 -5.10
C LEU A 103 5.15 17.62 -6.61
N LYS A 104 4.40 16.57 -6.97
CA LYS A 104 4.25 16.10 -8.33
C LYS A 104 2.85 15.52 -8.54
N SER A 105 2.24 15.79 -9.69
CA SER A 105 1.11 15.00 -10.21
C SER A 105 1.54 14.34 -11.50
N MET A 106 1.33 13.01 -11.58
CA MET A 106 1.66 12.25 -12.78
C MET A 106 0.78 12.66 -13.96
N ARG A 107 1.37 12.73 -15.15
CA ARG A 107 0.70 13.14 -16.39
C ARG A 107 1.04 12.16 -17.49
N GLU A 108 0.23 12.10 -18.54
CA GLU A 108 0.51 11.27 -19.69
C GLU A 108 1.90 11.58 -20.26
N PRO A 109 2.72 10.57 -20.60
CA PRO A 109 2.48 9.12 -20.53
C PRO A 109 2.82 8.43 -19.20
N GLU A 110 3.10 9.19 -18.13
CA GLU A 110 3.48 8.68 -16.82
C GLU A 110 2.31 7.89 -16.21
N VAL A 111 2.56 6.64 -15.80
CA VAL A 111 1.65 5.81 -15.00
C VAL A 111 2.36 5.40 -13.74
N PHE A 112 1.73 5.65 -12.60
CA PHE A 112 2.22 5.31 -11.27
C PHE A 112 1.04 5.10 -10.32
N GLU A 113 1.09 4.07 -9.51
CA GLU A 113 0.16 3.81 -8.42
C GLU A 113 0.95 3.68 -7.10
N GLY A 114 0.46 4.31 -6.03
CA GLY A 114 1.19 4.50 -4.77
C GLY A 114 1.59 3.21 -4.05
N GLY A 115 0.83 2.10 -4.24
CA GLY A 115 1.18 0.77 -3.71
C GLY A 115 2.47 0.20 -4.29
N ASN A 116 2.93 0.74 -5.42
CA ASN A 116 4.17 0.30 -6.07
C ASN A 116 5.42 1.09 -5.64
N ALA A 117 5.35 1.82 -4.52
CA ALA A 117 6.49 2.49 -3.92
C ALA A 117 6.39 2.57 -2.40
N MET A 118 7.55 2.57 -1.73
CA MET A 118 7.67 2.74 -0.29
C MET A 118 8.83 3.67 0.04
N VAL A 119 8.57 4.75 0.78
CA VAL A 119 9.62 5.57 1.39
C VAL A 119 9.97 4.92 2.72
N LEU A 120 11.11 4.23 2.77
CA LEU A 120 11.55 3.42 3.92
C LEU A 120 12.26 4.25 4.98
N SER A 121 12.93 5.31 4.56
CA SER A 121 13.58 6.29 5.42
C SER A 121 13.64 7.64 4.68
N PRO A 122 14.06 8.72 5.33
CA PRO A 122 14.25 10.01 4.64
C PRO A 122 15.17 9.93 3.42
N SER A 123 16.08 8.96 3.37
CA SER A 123 17.08 8.81 2.31
C SER A 123 16.91 7.60 1.39
N VAL A 124 16.03 6.64 1.73
CA VAL A 124 15.91 5.38 0.98
C VAL A 124 14.44 5.09 0.62
N ALA A 125 14.19 4.74 -0.63
CA ALA A 125 12.90 4.28 -1.10
C ALA A 125 13.02 3.03 -1.97
N LEU A 126 11.95 2.21 -1.99
CA LEU A 126 11.67 1.21 -3.02
C LEU A 126 10.74 1.82 -4.07
N ALA A 127 10.95 1.51 -5.33
CA ALA A 127 10.05 1.89 -6.41
C ALA A 127 9.97 0.78 -7.47
N GLY A 128 8.74 0.32 -7.74
CA GLY A 128 8.48 -0.76 -8.67
C GLY A 128 8.22 -0.27 -10.10
N VAL A 129 8.54 -1.13 -11.06
CA VAL A 129 8.10 -1.01 -12.45
C VAL A 129 7.38 -2.29 -12.87
N GLY A 130 6.23 -2.16 -13.49
CA GLY A 130 5.38 -3.29 -13.87
C GLY A 130 4.09 -2.81 -14.52
N GLU A 131 3.03 -3.58 -14.38
CA GLU A 131 1.73 -3.28 -14.99
C GLU A 131 1.15 -1.93 -14.53
N ARG A 132 1.26 -1.62 -13.23
CA ARG A 132 0.66 -0.43 -12.60
C ARG A 132 1.62 0.76 -12.49
N THR A 133 2.84 0.61 -12.94
CA THR A 133 3.83 1.69 -13.00
C THR A 133 4.73 1.47 -14.20
N ASN A 134 4.58 2.30 -15.21
CA ASN A 134 5.41 2.21 -16.42
C ASN A 134 6.78 2.90 -16.20
N ARG A 135 7.69 2.70 -17.15
CA ARG A 135 9.04 3.29 -17.08
C ARG A 135 9.00 4.83 -16.97
N ALA A 136 8.09 5.50 -17.69
CA ALA A 136 7.94 6.95 -17.60
C ALA A 136 7.49 7.40 -16.21
N GLY A 137 6.52 6.69 -15.61
CA GLY A 137 6.05 6.94 -14.24
C GLY A 137 7.14 6.70 -13.21
N LEU A 138 7.92 5.61 -13.36
CA LEU A 138 9.05 5.33 -12.46
C LEU A 138 10.11 6.45 -12.52
N GLU A 139 10.51 6.90 -13.70
CA GLU A 139 11.52 7.97 -13.83
C GLU A 139 10.99 9.30 -13.26
N ALA A 140 9.71 9.64 -13.48
CA ALA A 140 9.09 10.80 -12.89
C ALA A 140 9.02 10.70 -11.35
N LEU A 141 8.69 9.52 -10.82
CA LEU A 141 8.71 9.24 -9.37
C LEU A 141 10.12 9.41 -8.79
N LYS A 142 11.14 8.82 -9.44
CA LYS A 142 12.54 8.94 -9.00
C LYS A 142 13.00 10.40 -8.96
N ALA A 143 12.60 11.21 -9.94
CA ALA A 143 12.90 12.64 -9.96
C ALA A 143 12.23 13.36 -8.75
N ALA A 144 10.96 13.09 -8.49
CA ALA A 144 10.23 13.65 -7.36
C ALA A 144 10.81 13.20 -5.99
N LEU A 145 11.20 11.93 -5.87
CA LEU A 145 11.85 11.41 -4.66
C LEU A 145 13.21 12.09 -4.40
N ARG A 146 14.02 12.29 -5.44
CA ARG A 146 15.30 13.03 -5.32
C ARG A 146 15.07 14.49 -4.91
N GLU A 147 14.09 15.16 -5.51
CA GLU A 147 13.68 16.51 -5.11
C GLU A 147 13.23 16.54 -3.64
N ALA A 148 12.58 15.48 -3.17
CA ALA A 148 12.18 15.32 -1.78
C ALA A 148 13.34 14.99 -0.81
N GLY A 149 14.57 14.77 -1.31
CA GLY A 149 15.75 14.47 -0.52
C GLY A 149 16.04 12.98 -0.35
N VAL A 150 15.31 12.10 -1.07
CA VAL A 150 15.62 10.66 -1.07
C VAL A 150 16.84 10.41 -1.95
N GLU A 151 17.93 9.95 -1.35
CA GLU A 151 19.23 9.78 -2.01
C GLU A 151 19.31 8.48 -2.82
N GLN A 152 18.71 7.42 -2.29
CA GLN A 152 18.72 6.10 -2.88
C GLN A 152 17.30 5.61 -3.20
N VAL A 153 17.05 5.36 -4.49
CA VAL A 153 15.82 4.67 -4.93
C VAL A 153 16.22 3.30 -5.48
N ILE A 154 15.80 2.26 -4.77
CA ILE A 154 16.02 0.87 -5.14
C ILE A 154 14.88 0.47 -6.09
N GLU A 155 15.22 0.18 -7.34
CA GLU A 155 14.24 -0.27 -8.33
C GLU A 155 13.90 -1.75 -8.14
N VAL A 156 12.62 -2.07 -8.29
CA VAL A 156 12.10 -3.43 -8.19
C VAL A 156 11.26 -3.74 -9.44
N GLN A 157 11.61 -4.80 -10.14
CA GLN A 157 10.73 -5.32 -11.19
C GLN A 157 9.56 -6.04 -10.53
N THR A 158 8.35 -5.49 -10.63
CA THR A 158 7.14 -6.13 -10.13
C THR A 158 6.83 -7.35 -11.00
N PRO A 159 6.67 -8.55 -10.41
CA PRO A 159 6.38 -9.76 -11.17
C PRO A 159 4.95 -9.74 -11.73
N MET A 160 4.71 -10.51 -12.78
CA MET A 160 3.38 -10.62 -13.41
C MET A 160 2.29 -11.20 -12.48
N SER A 161 2.69 -11.82 -11.37
CA SER A 161 1.78 -12.37 -10.36
C SER A 161 1.36 -11.36 -9.30
N SER A 162 1.86 -10.13 -9.36
CA SER A 162 1.58 -9.05 -8.41
C SER A 162 1.38 -7.73 -9.14
N ILE A 163 0.57 -6.87 -8.58
CA ILE A 163 0.31 -5.53 -9.13
C ILE A 163 1.18 -4.46 -8.47
N HIS A 164 1.52 -4.63 -7.18
CA HIS A 164 2.26 -3.66 -6.39
C HIS A 164 3.32 -4.31 -5.48
N ILE A 165 4.34 -3.54 -5.09
CA ILE A 165 5.39 -4.01 -4.15
C ILE A 165 4.79 -4.37 -2.78
N ASP A 166 3.78 -3.68 -2.32
CA ASP A 166 3.17 -3.87 -1.01
C ASP A 166 2.40 -5.19 -0.85
N GLU A 167 2.31 -6.00 -1.88
CA GLU A 167 1.82 -7.37 -1.80
C GLU A 167 2.90 -8.37 -1.35
N TYR A 168 4.19 -8.07 -1.59
CA TYR A 168 5.30 -8.99 -1.36
C TYR A 168 6.50 -8.36 -0.63
N ALA A 169 6.35 -7.12 -0.17
CA ALA A 169 7.29 -6.45 0.73
C ALA A 169 6.52 -5.55 1.71
N ALA A 170 6.97 -5.51 2.96
CA ALA A 170 6.41 -4.64 3.99
C ALA A 170 7.49 -4.12 4.93
N GLN A 171 7.40 -2.86 5.32
CA GLN A 171 8.23 -2.30 6.38
C GLN A 171 7.53 -2.46 7.73
N VAL A 172 8.21 -3.03 8.73
CA VAL A 172 7.66 -3.29 10.06
C VAL A 172 8.23 -2.40 11.16
N ASP A 173 9.40 -1.82 10.91
CA ASP A 173 9.98 -0.76 11.73
C ASP A 173 10.99 0.08 10.93
N ALA A 174 11.72 1.00 11.58
CA ALA A 174 12.63 1.92 10.90
C ALA A 174 13.74 1.20 10.10
N ARG A 175 14.08 -0.04 10.44
CA ARG A 175 15.22 -0.79 9.90
C ARG A 175 14.90 -2.20 9.45
N THR A 176 13.64 -2.64 9.52
CA THR A 176 13.25 -4.02 9.18
C THR A 176 12.21 -4.03 8.06
N VAL A 177 12.52 -4.78 7.02
CA VAL A 177 11.64 -5.04 5.88
C VAL A 177 11.42 -6.55 5.77
N VAL A 178 10.18 -6.99 5.62
CA VAL A 178 9.82 -8.38 5.32
C VAL A 178 9.57 -8.51 3.82
N THR A 179 10.08 -9.55 3.20
CA THR A 179 9.95 -9.80 1.76
C THR A 179 9.59 -11.25 1.49
N VAL A 180 9.00 -11.51 0.31
CA VAL A 180 8.73 -12.89 -0.14
C VAL A 180 9.91 -13.40 -0.96
N ARG A 181 10.57 -14.48 -0.50
CA ARG A 181 11.60 -15.18 -1.28
C ARG A 181 10.99 -15.70 -2.58
N GLN A 182 11.76 -15.81 -3.63
CA GLN A 182 11.41 -16.17 -5.01
C GLN A 182 10.59 -15.09 -5.76
N VAL A 183 10.14 -14.03 -5.07
CA VAL A 183 9.37 -12.93 -5.66
C VAL A 183 10.12 -11.62 -5.59
N PHE A 184 10.62 -11.28 -4.41
CA PHE A 184 11.41 -10.06 -4.23
C PHE A 184 12.81 -10.25 -4.83
N PRO A 185 13.26 -9.37 -5.74
CA PRO A 185 14.55 -9.53 -6.42
C PRO A 185 15.73 -9.56 -5.44
N TRP A 186 16.65 -10.50 -5.64
CA TRP A 186 17.82 -10.66 -4.79
C TRP A 186 18.67 -9.38 -4.72
N GLU A 187 18.88 -8.72 -5.87
CA GLU A 187 19.65 -7.49 -5.96
C GLU A 187 19.03 -6.35 -5.13
N ALA A 188 17.70 -6.27 -5.09
CA ALA A 188 16.99 -5.29 -4.28
C ALA A 188 17.11 -5.62 -2.78
N ALA A 189 17.04 -6.89 -2.39
CA ALA A 189 17.26 -7.33 -1.02
C ALA A 189 18.69 -7.00 -0.55
N GLU A 190 19.71 -7.24 -1.40
CA GLU A 190 21.10 -6.88 -1.09
C GLU A 190 21.30 -5.36 -1.02
N ALA A 191 20.61 -4.59 -1.88
CA ALA A 191 20.65 -3.13 -1.81
C ALA A 191 20.06 -2.61 -0.49
N LEU A 192 18.93 -3.21 -0.03
CA LEU A 192 18.37 -2.90 1.29
C LEU A 192 19.34 -3.22 2.43
N ARG A 193 19.99 -4.40 2.41
CA ARG A 193 21.00 -4.77 3.43
C ARG A 193 22.17 -3.79 3.45
N ARG A 194 22.70 -3.40 2.28
CA ARG A 194 23.75 -2.38 2.17
C ARG A 194 23.32 -1.01 2.68
N ALA A 195 22.02 -0.69 2.55
CA ALA A 195 21.43 0.52 3.11
C ALA A 195 21.12 0.42 4.61
N GLY A 196 21.49 -0.69 5.26
CA GLY A 196 21.38 -0.89 6.72
C GLY A 196 20.02 -1.44 7.17
N PHE A 197 19.23 -2.01 6.26
CA PHE A 197 17.99 -2.68 6.64
C PHE A 197 18.20 -4.16 6.96
N ASN A 198 17.54 -4.62 8.02
CA ASN A 198 17.32 -6.04 8.28
C ASN A 198 16.22 -6.54 7.29
N VAL A 199 16.55 -7.54 6.47
CA VAL A 199 15.63 -8.08 5.48
C VAL A 199 15.23 -9.49 5.91
N LEU A 200 14.05 -9.60 6.48
CA LEU A 200 13.39 -10.87 6.80
C LEU A 200 12.77 -11.46 5.53
N THR A 201 12.69 -12.77 5.45
CA THR A 201 12.12 -13.45 4.28
C THR A 201 11.13 -14.54 4.67
N VAL A 202 10.02 -14.59 3.93
CA VAL A 202 9.05 -15.68 3.95
C VAL A 202 9.13 -16.42 2.62
N GLU A 203 9.04 -17.74 2.65
CA GLU A 203 9.02 -18.56 1.43
C GLU A 203 7.66 -18.39 0.72
N TYR A 204 7.68 -18.22 -0.59
CA TYR A 204 6.45 -18.11 -1.40
C TYR A 204 5.49 -19.28 -1.17
N SER A 205 6.04 -20.51 -1.06
CA SER A 205 5.26 -21.74 -0.83
C SER A 205 4.53 -21.78 0.52
N GLN A 206 4.90 -20.94 1.46
CA GLN A 206 4.28 -20.86 2.79
C GLN A 206 3.11 -19.87 2.84
N LEU A 207 2.91 -19.07 1.77
CA LEU A 207 1.82 -18.09 1.71
C LEU A 207 0.51 -18.76 1.27
N PRO A 208 -0.58 -18.61 2.03
CA PRO A 208 -1.89 -19.16 1.67
C PRO A 208 -2.41 -18.55 0.36
N GLY A 209 -2.48 -19.37 -0.71
CA GLY A 209 -2.90 -18.90 -2.04
C GLY A 209 -1.86 -18.05 -2.77
N GLY A 210 -0.58 -18.09 -2.37
CA GLY A 210 0.50 -17.29 -2.93
C GLY A 210 0.43 -15.82 -2.49
N ILE A 211 1.13 -14.93 -3.19
CA ILE A 211 1.20 -13.49 -2.85
C ILE A 211 -0.19 -12.87 -2.84
N GLY A 212 -0.96 -13.13 -3.90
CA GLY A 212 -2.29 -12.56 -4.08
C GLY A 212 -3.38 -13.25 -3.26
N GLY A 213 -3.11 -14.35 -2.54
CA GLY A 213 -4.14 -15.08 -1.78
C GLY A 213 -4.70 -14.26 -0.63
N ARG A 214 -4.06 -14.36 0.52
CA ARG A 214 -4.45 -13.60 1.74
C ARG A 214 -3.77 -12.22 1.85
N LEU A 215 -2.89 -11.85 0.91
CA LEU A 215 -2.10 -10.60 0.94
C LEU A 215 -1.34 -10.42 2.27
N CYS A 216 -0.65 -11.46 2.69
CA CYS A 216 -0.04 -11.56 4.02
C CYS A 216 0.98 -10.47 4.34
N LEU A 217 1.66 -9.90 3.33
CA LEU A 217 2.59 -8.80 3.52
C LEU A 217 1.93 -7.42 3.35
N ASN A 218 0.65 -7.37 2.96
CA ASN A 218 -0.09 -6.12 2.82
C ASN A 218 -0.55 -5.60 4.20
N MET A 219 0.43 -5.27 5.05
CA MET A 219 0.25 -4.88 6.44
C MET A 219 0.68 -3.42 6.67
N VAL A 220 0.24 -2.84 7.79
CA VAL A 220 0.59 -1.47 8.18
C VAL A 220 1.32 -1.48 9.53
N ALA A 221 2.52 -0.93 9.57
CA ALA A 221 3.18 -0.62 10.83
C ALA A 221 2.56 0.63 11.45
N LEU A 222 1.99 0.50 12.64
CA LEU A 222 1.41 1.62 13.41
C LEU A 222 2.48 2.45 14.10
N ARG A 223 3.44 1.76 14.67
CA ARG A 223 4.67 2.27 15.29
C ARG A 223 5.76 1.22 15.15
N PRO A 224 7.03 1.53 15.48
CA PRO A 224 8.09 0.53 15.41
C PRO A 224 7.68 -0.75 16.16
N ARG A 225 7.82 -1.89 15.48
CA ARG A 225 7.53 -3.24 16.01
C ARG A 225 6.08 -3.48 16.47
N ARG A 226 5.12 -2.73 15.92
CA ARG A 226 3.68 -3.00 16.09
C ARG A 226 2.96 -2.83 14.76
N VAL A 227 2.40 -3.91 14.25
CA VAL A 227 1.80 -3.97 12.92
C VAL A 227 0.35 -4.46 12.98
N VAL A 228 -0.44 -4.02 11.99
CA VAL A 228 -1.78 -4.57 11.71
C VAL A 228 -1.70 -5.35 10.42
N MET A 229 -2.20 -6.58 10.42
CA MET A 229 -2.25 -7.47 9.26
C MET A 229 -3.59 -8.20 9.17
N GLY A 230 -3.90 -8.73 7.99
CA GLY A 230 -5.08 -9.56 7.80
C GLY A 230 -4.94 -10.94 8.46
N THR A 231 -6.05 -11.49 8.94
CA THR A 231 -6.12 -12.87 9.47
C THR A 231 -5.73 -13.93 8.45
N GLY A 232 -5.37 -15.12 8.93
CA GLY A 232 -5.05 -16.28 8.08
C GLY A 232 -3.63 -16.29 7.51
N CYS A 233 -2.73 -15.48 8.06
CA CYS A 233 -1.33 -15.35 7.66
C CYS A 233 -0.36 -15.83 8.75
N GLU A 234 -0.63 -16.96 9.36
CA GLU A 234 0.05 -17.45 10.56
C GLU A 234 1.57 -17.57 10.42
N VAL A 235 2.08 -17.94 9.25
CA VAL A 235 3.53 -18.03 9.02
C VAL A 235 4.20 -16.66 9.14
N VAL A 236 3.59 -15.63 8.54
CA VAL A 236 4.10 -14.24 8.62
C VAL A 236 3.97 -13.73 10.05
N ARG A 237 2.84 -13.97 10.70
CA ARG A 237 2.62 -13.58 12.11
C ARG A 237 3.70 -14.18 13.02
N LYS A 238 3.92 -15.51 12.94
CA LYS A 238 4.94 -16.19 13.76
C LYS A 238 6.36 -15.68 13.50
N LEU A 239 6.70 -15.39 12.23
CA LEU A 239 7.99 -14.79 11.89
C LEU A 239 8.14 -13.43 12.58
N LEU A 240 7.13 -12.58 12.50
CA LEU A 240 7.15 -11.24 13.11
C LEU A 240 7.22 -11.30 14.63
N GLU A 241 6.39 -12.14 15.26
CA GLU A 241 6.41 -12.36 16.72
C GLU A 241 7.76 -12.90 17.20
N GLY A 242 8.38 -13.81 16.45
CA GLY A 242 9.73 -14.34 16.73
C GLY A 242 10.81 -13.25 16.70
N GLU A 243 10.61 -12.21 15.91
CA GLU A 243 11.47 -11.03 15.84
C GLU A 243 11.06 -9.96 16.88
N GLY A 244 10.09 -10.26 17.75
CA GLY A 244 9.57 -9.36 18.78
C GLY A 244 8.69 -8.21 18.24
N VAL A 245 8.04 -8.42 17.10
CA VAL A 245 7.02 -7.51 16.55
C VAL A 245 5.66 -7.90 17.13
N ASP A 246 4.96 -6.93 17.68
CA ASP A 246 3.58 -7.07 18.17
C ASP A 246 2.61 -7.00 16.98
N VAL A 247 1.82 -8.05 16.79
CA VAL A 247 0.95 -8.23 15.64
C VAL A 247 -0.51 -8.16 16.05
N ILE A 248 -1.27 -7.28 15.40
CA ILE A 248 -2.73 -7.20 15.52
C ILE A 248 -3.32 -7.77 14.23
N GLU A 249 -4.17 -8.78 14.36
CA GLU A 249 -4.88 -9.35 13.21
C GLU A 249 -6.29 -8.77 13.11
N VAL A 250 -6.71 -8.45 11.88
CA VAL A 250 -8.06 -7.93 11.54
C VAL A 250 -8.64 -8.76 10.41
N GLU A 251 -9.91 -9.10 10.49
CA GLU A 251 -10.62 -9.76 9.40
C GLU A 251 -10.88 -8.78 8.25
N ILE A 252 -10.53 -9.20 7.02
CA ILE A 252 -10.70 -8.41 5.80
C ILE A 252 -11.14 -9.29 4.62
N ASP A 253 -11.85 -10.35 4.88
CA ASP A 253 -12.23 -11.37 3.89
C ASP A 253 -13.08 -10.80 2.77
N GLU A 254 -13.93 -9.85 3.09
CA GLU A 254 -14.79 -9.20 2.12
C GLU A 254 -14.01 -8.20 1.26
N VAL A 255 -13.15 -7.38 1.88
CA VAL A 255 -12.29 -6.42 1.18
C VAL A 255 -11.30 -7.12 0.24
N LEU A 256 -10.78 -8.29 0.60
CA LEU A 256 -9.90 -9.09 -0.26
C LEU A 256 -10.53 -9.46 -1.61
N LYS A 257 -11.85 -9.49 -1.72
CA LYS A 257 -12.56 -9.74 -2.99
C LYS A 257 -12.34 -8.63 -4.03
N GLY A 258 -12.05 -7.42 -3.58
CA GLY A 258 -11.65 -6.32 -4.47
C GLY A 258 -10.17 -6.35 -4.86
N GLY A 259 -9.38 -7.28 -4.28
CA GLY A 259 -7.97 -7.48 -4.63
C GLY A 259 -6.96 -6.71 -3.79
N GLY A 260 -7.39 -5.96 -2.78
CA GLY A 260 -6.52 -5.24 -1.86
C GLY A 260 -6.64 -5.71 -0.42
N GLY A 261 -5.64 -5.39 0.42
CA GLY A 261 -5.58 -5.70 1.84
C GLY A 261 -5.46 -4.44 2.72
N ILE A 262 -4.99 -4.61 3.94
CA ILE A 262 -4.92 -3.54 4.95
C ILE A 262 -4.05 -2.36 4.50
N HIS A 263 -2.88 -2.62 3.91
CA HIS A 263 -2.01 -1.55 3.40
C HIS A 263 -2.67 -0.82 2.24
N CYS A 264 -3.34 -1.55 1.34
CA CYS A 264 -4.08 -0.95 0.22
C CYS A 264 -5.20 -0.02 0.71
N LEU A 265 -5.91 -0.36 1.80
CA LEU A 265 -6.94 0.49 2.41
C LEU A 265 -6.37 1.76 3.04
N THR A 266 -5.04 1.84 3.24
CA THR A 266 -4.42 2.85 4.10
C THR A 266 -3.49 3.79 3.33
N GLY A 267 -3.98 5.00 3.01
CA GLY A 267 -3.14 6.08 2.51
C GLY A 267 -2.46 6.80 3.68
N VAL A 268 -1.16 6.59 3.86
CA VAL A 268 -0.40 7.21 4.95
C VAL A 268 -0.03 8.64 4.58
N LEU A 269 -0.44 9.62 5.38
CA LEU A 269 -0.14 11.05 5.16
C LEU A 269 1.16 11.48 5.87
N SER A 270 1.35 11.06 7.11
CA SER A 270 2.54 11.41 7.88
C SER A 270 2.81 10.37 8.96
N ARG A 271 4.06 10.28 9.36
CA ARG A 271 4.51 9.53 10.53
C ARG A 271 5.29 10.45 11.43
N GLU A 272 5.13 10.35 12.73
CA GLU A 272 5.98 11.06 13.67
C GLU A 272 7.41 10.49 13.61
N PRO A 273 8.44 11.36 13.68
CA PRO A 273 9.81 10.89 13.80
C PRO A 273 9.98 10.03 15.05
N ILE A 274 10.73 8.94 14.93
CA ILE A 274 11.13 8.16 16.10
C ILE A 274 12.06 9.05 16.92
N LYS A 275 11.66 9.36 18.16
CA LYS A 275 12.58 9.98 19.10
C LYS A 275 13.61 8.92 19.48
N GLU A 276 14.84 9.07 18.97
CA GLU A 276 15.96 8.29 19.45
C GLU A 276 16.14 8.68 20.93
N GLY A 277 15.91 7.72 21.83
CA GLY A 277 16.10 7.85 23.27
C GLY A 277 17.56 7.74 23.65
#